data_fabee1a4a5628820f1e9f256e8307e7a
#
_entry.id   fabee1a4a5628820f1e9f256e8307e7a
#
_cell.length_a   1.000
_cell.length_b   1.000
_cell.length_c   1.000
_cell.angle_alpha   90.00
_cell.angle_beta   90.00
_cell.angle_gamma   90.00
#
_symmetry.space_group_name_H-M   'P 1'
#
loop_
_entity.id
_entity.type
_entity.pdbx_description
1 polymer ?
#
loop_
_entity_poly.entity_id
_entity_poly.type
_entity_poly.pdbx_seq_one_letter_code
_entity_poly.pdbx_strand_id
1 'polypeptide(L)'
;DPNDHSKIIPGTNYRNDAIRFCFKVFAKTHLMLDCDYDYVFWADADIVFKKPITEKEVIEKLLPENCAISFIDRPSYYSECGFIGYNLKEPITKSFIYNLRRYYTKDLLYNEKEWHDSYVWDCVRDKYLHGIQTHNLAPRIDKVGNPWPNTFMSEYCDHLKGKTRKD
;
A
#
# COMPACT_ATOMS: atom_id res chain seq x y z
N ASP A 1 -15.51 3.77 22.81
CA ASP A 1 -15.14 2.47 22.25
C ASP A 1 -14.14 2.72 21.11
N PRO A 2 -12.88 2.25 21.21
CA PRO A 2 -11.89 2.42 20.14
C PRO A 2 -12.27 1.73 18.82
N ASN A 3 -13.31 0.91 18.83
CA ASN A 3 -13.83 0.22 17.64
C ASN A 3 -15.12 0.85 17.08
N ASP A 4 -15.65 1.89 17.72
CA ASP A 4 -16.84 2.58 17.20
C ASP A 4 -16.43 3.64 16.18
N HIS A 5 -16.21 3.19 14.94
CA HIS A 5 -15.89 4.05 13.81
C HIS A 5 -17.07 4.92 13.34
N SER A 6 -18.26 4.77 13.93
CA SER A 6 -19.44 5.60 13.61
C SER A 6 -19.40 6.97 14.30
N LYS A 7 -18.64 7.09 15.39
CA LYS A 7 -18.39 8.36 16.06
C LYS A 7 -17.12 8.99 15.52
N ILE A 8 -17.19 9.55 14.32
CA ILE A 8 -16.24 10.58 13.90
C ILE A 8 -16.38 11.69 14.92
N ILE A 9 -15.39 11.87 15.78
CA ILE A 9 -15.31 13.04 16.64
C ILE A 9 -15.39 14.26 15.73
N PRO A 10 -16.40 15.14 15.88
CA PRO A 10 -16.51 16.31 15.02
C PRO A 10 -15.18 17.06 15.02
N GLY A 11 -14.55 17.19 13.83
CA GLY A 11 -13.26 17.84 13.66
C GLY A 11 -12.06 16.93 13.40
N THR A 12 -12.16 15.59 13.52
CA THR A 12 -11.10 14.68 13.12
C THR A 12 -11.24 14.32 11.65
N ASN A 13 -10.40 14.91 10.83
CA ASN A 13 -10.24 14.49 9.44
C ASN A 13 -9.47 13.15 9.42
N TYR A 14 -9.98 12.11 8.71
CA TYR A 14 -9.28 10.82 8.56
C TYR A 14 -7.84 10.98 8.06
N ARG A 15 -7.54 12.06 7.33
CA ARG A 15 -6.21 12.36 6.80
C ARG A 15 -5.17 12.59 7.90
N ASN A 16 -5.62 12.95 9.09
CA ASN A 16 -4.78 13.21 10.25
C ASN A 16 -4.97 12.18 11.37
N ASP A 17 -5.44 10.98 11.03
CA ASP A 17 -5.65 9.88 11.98
C ASP A 17 -4.46 8.89 11.94
N ALA A 18 -3.33 9.29 12.54
CA ALA A 18 -2.13 8.48 12.61
C ALA A 18 -2.35 7.12 13.31
N ILE A 19 -3.17 7.10 14.35
CA ILE A 19 -3.43 5.90 15.16
C ILE A 19 -4.15 4.85 14.33
N ARG A 20 -5.16 5.23 13.57
CA ARG A 20 -5.90 4.32 12.71
C ARG A 20 -5.00 3.63 11.68
N PHE A 21 -4.07 4.37 11.10
CA PHE A 21 -3.22 3.86 10.02
C PHE A 21 -1.93 3.19 10.48
N CYS A 22 -1.48 3.46 11.73
CA CYS A 22 -0.24 2.85 12.25
C CYS A 22 -0.33 1.32 12.34
N PHE A 23 -1.50 0.75 12.67
CA PHE A 23 -1.69 -0.70 12.76
C PHE A 23 -1.37 -1.41 11.44
N LYS A 24 -1.85 -0.87 10.32
CA LYS A 24 -1.56 -1.40 8.98
C LYS A 24 -0.07 -1.32 8.66
N VAL A 25 0.57 -0.19 8.98
CA VAL A 25 2.01 0.00 8.73
C VAL A 25 2.83 -0.93 9.59
N PHE A 26 2.51 -1.08 10.88
CA PHE A 26 3.23 -2.00 11.77
C PHE A 26 3.06 -3.45 11.36
N ALA A 27 1.84 -3.89 11.01
CA ALA A 27 1.59 -5.26 10.58
C ALA A 27 2.46 -5.64 9.36
N LYS A 28 2.41 -4.83 8.29
CA LYS A 28 3.18 -5.12 7.07
C LYS A 28 4.69 -5.00 7.27
N THR A 29 5.17 -3.97 7.99
CA THR A 29 6.60 -3.76 8.15
C THR A 29 7.24 -4.73 9.15
N HIS A 30 6.50 -5.22 10.15
CA HIS A 30 6.99 -6.24 11.08
C HIS A 30 7.34 -7.53 10.35
N LEU A 31 6.39 -8.06 9.58
CA LEU A 31 6.64 -9.28 8.81
C LEU A 31 7.84 -9.12 7.86
N MET A 32 7.86 -8.04 7.06
CA MET A 32 8.85 -7.86 6.00
C MET A 32 10.27 -7.61 6.49
N LEU A 33 10.45 -7.07 7.71
CA LEU A 33 11.79 -6.87 8.29
C LEU A 33 12.40 -8.14 8.87
N ASP A 34 11.55 -9.11 9.26
CA ASP A 34 11.96 -10.30 10.01
C ASP A 34 11.79 -11.61 9.19
N CYS A 35 11.27 -11.56 7.96
CA CYS A 35 11.07 -12.76 7.13
C CYS A 35 12.21 -12.99 6.13
N ASP A 36 12.34 -14.27 5.71
CA ASP A 36 13.30 -14.73 4.69
C ASP A 36 12.68 -14.91 3.30
N TYR A 37 11.50 -14.33 3.06
CA TYR A 37 10.85 -14.39 1.75
C TYR A 37 11.48 -13.40 0.78
N ASP A 38 11.57 -13.79 -0.51
CA ASP A 38 12.06 -12.95 -1.58
C ASP A 38 11.05 -11.87 -1.98
N TYR A 39 9.76 -12.22 -1.98
CA TYR A 39 8.66 -11.34 -2.37
C TYR A 39 7.56 -11.37 -1.33
N VAL A 40 7.06 -10.21 -0.97
CA VAL A 40 5.92 -10.07 -0.06
C VAL A 40 4.90 -9.13 -0.68
N PHE A 41 3.64 -9.53 -0.65
CA PHE A 41 2.53 -8.69 -1.08
C PHE A 41 1.63 -8.34 0.11
N TRP A 42 1.35 -7.07 0.26
CA TRP A 42 0.29 -6.61 1.13
C TRP A 42 -1.03 -6.61 0.36
N ALA A 43 -2.07 -7.16 0.93
CA ALA A 43 -3.43 -7.06 0.46
C ALA A 43 -4.34 -6.64 1.62
N ASP A 44 -5.16 -5.61 1.43
CA ASP A 44 -6.14 -5.20 2.44
C ASP A 44 -7.19 -6.30 2.66
N ALA A 45 -7.76 -6.37 3.85
CA ALA A 45 -8.69 -7.44 4.26
C ALA A 45 -10.01 -7.47 3.47
N ASP A 46 -10.31 -6.42 2.71
CA ASP A 46 -11.46 -6.33 1.81
C ASP A 46 -11.12 -6.67 0.34
N ILE A 47 -9.94 -7.27 0.10
CA ILE A 47 -9.57 -7.88 -1.17
C ILE A 47 -9.97 -9.35 -1.16
N VAL A 48 -10.81 -9.75 -2.13
CA VAL A 48 -11.33 -11.11 -2.25
C VAL A 48 -10.84 -11.75 -3.55
N PHE A 49 -10.03 -12.81 -3.43
CA PHE A 49 -9.52 -13.54 -4.59
C PHE A 49 -10.60 -14.46 -5.18
N LYS A 50 -10.74 -14.41 -6.51
CA LYS A 50 -11.71 -15.18 -7.31
C LYS A 50 -11.07 -16.39 -7.98
N LYS A 51 -9.78 -16.33 -8.24
CA LYS A 51 -9.00 -17.40 -8.88
C LYS A 51 -7.55 -17.36 -8.40
N PRO A 52 -6.82 -18.50 -8.50
CA PRO A 52 -5.40 -18.53 -8.16
C PRO A 52 -4.58 -17.68 -9.15
N ILE A 53 -3.44 -17.20 -8.66
CA ILE A 53 -2.39 -16.54 -9.45
C ILE A 53 -1.18 -17.46 -9.43
N THR A 54 -0.57 -17.68 -10.57
CA THR A 54 0.65 -18.50 -10.68
C THR A 54 1.89 -17.68 -10.30
N GLU A 55 2.94 -18.36 -9.83
CA GLU A 55 4.22 -17.70 -9.52
C GLU A 55 4.77 -16.92 -10.73
N LYS A 56 4.67 -17.50 -11.92
CA LYS A 56 5.06 -16.83 -13.15
C LYS A 56 4.32 -15.52 -13.38
N GLU A 57 3.01 -15.49 -13.17
CA GLU A 57 2.20 -14.27 -13.30
C GLU A 57 2.54 -13.24 -12.22
N VAL A 58 2.88 -13.68 -11.02
CA VAL A 58 3.36 -12.80 -9.96
C VAL A 58 4.61 -12.06 -10.42
N ILE A 59 5.63 -12.78 -10.89
CA ILE A 59 6.91 -12.20 -11.29
C ILE A 59 6.77 -11.36 -12.58
N GLU A 60 6.04 -11.85 -13.59
CA GLU A 60 5.93 -11.15 -14.87
C GLU A 60 5.01 -9.92 -14.85
N LYS A 61 3.94 -9.94 -14.05
CA LYS A 61 2.87 -8.95 -14.12
C LYS A 61 2.70 -8.12 -12.85
N LEU A 62 2.95 -8.68 -11.68
CA LEU A 62 2.74 -7.98 -10.43
C LEU A 62 4.00 -7.31 -9.89
N LEU A 63 5.13 -8.00 -9.92
CA LEU A 63 6.38 -7.46 -9.41
C LEU A 63 7.57 -8.05 -10.20
N PRO A 64 7.95 -7.42 -11.34
CA PRO A 64 9.13 -7.82 -12.11
C PRO A 64 10.39 -7.82 -11.25
N GLU A 65 11.31 -8.78 -11.52
CA GLU A 65 12.51 -8.99 -10.71
C GLU A 65 13.42 -7.76 -10.59
N ASN A 66 13.44 -6.91 -11.61
CA ASN A 66 14.22 -5.67 -11.63
C ASN A 66 13.54 -4.50 -10.92
N CYS A 67 12.36 -4.69 -10.33
CA CYS A 67 11.62 -3.65 -9.62
C CYS A 67 11.70 -3.86 -8.11
N ALA A 68 11.96 -2.78 -7.37
CA ALA A 68 12.00 -2.82 -5.90
C ALA A 68 10.60 -3.00 -5.28
N ILE A 69 9.61 -2.29 -5.83
CA ILE A 69 8.22 -2.36 -5.37
C ILE A 69 7.26 -2.31 -6.56
N SER A 70 6.05 -2.84 -6.35
CA SER A 70 4.90 -2.58 -7.21
C SER A 70 3.76 -1.95 -6.43
N PHE A 71 3.03 -1.04 -7.06
CA PHE A 71 1.93 -0.31 -6.45
C PHE A 71 0.94 0.19 -7.50
N ILE A 72 -0.20 0.66 -7.06
CA ILE A 72 -1.21 1.25 -7.93
C ILE A 72 -1.11 2.78 -7.80
N ASP A 73 -0.52 3.42 -8.81
CA ASP A 73 -0.45 4.87 -8.86
C ASP A 73 -1.82 5.47 -9.25
N ARG A 74 -2.10 6.64 -8.71
CA ARG A 74 -3.31 7.41 -9.02
C ARG A 74 -2.92 8.85 -9.37
N PRO A 75 -2.91 9.21 -10.66
CA PRO A 75 -2.58 10.58 -11.06
C PRO A 75 -3.39 11.61 -10.28
N SER A 76 -2.71 12.65 -9.78
CA SER A 76 -3.29 13.73 -8.97
C SER A 76 -3.92 13.30 -7.63
N TYR A 77 -3.60 12.09 -7.16
CA TYR A 77 -4.04 11.57 -5.87
C TYR A 77 -2.95 10.69 -5.25
N TYR A 78 -3.15 10.18 -4.03
CA TYR A 78 -2.21 9.27 -3.36
C TYR A 78 -2.26 7.88 -3.97
N SER A 79 -1.13 7.16 -3.92
CA SER A 79 -1.07 5.74 -4.30
C SER A 79 -2.12 4.90 -3.55
N GLU A 80 -2.67 3.91 -4.23
CA GLU A 80 -3.60 2.97 -3.62
C GLU A 80 -2.84 1.95 -2.79
N CYS A 81 -2.90 2.07 -1.48
CA CYS A 81 -2.17 1.20 -0.56
C CYS A 81 -2.91 -0.10 -0.18
N GLY A 82 -4.02 -0.41 -0.86
CA GLY A 82 -4.76 -1.67 -0.65
C GLY A 82 -4.03 -2.90 -1.18
N PHE A 83 -3.17 -2.72 -2.21
CA PHE A 83 -2.34 -3.79 -2.74
C PHE A 83 -0.96 -3.24 -3.14
N ILE A 84 0.09 -3.79 -2.53
CA ILE A 84 1.48 -3.37 -2.78
C ILE A 84 2.38 -4.60 -2.76
N GLY A 85 3.28 -4.72 -3.75
CA GLY A 85 4.33 -5.74 -3.79
C GLY A 85 5.69 -5.18 -3.35
N TYR A 86 6.47 -6.00 -2.67
CA TYR A 86 7.81 -5.69 -2.16
C TYR A 86 8.79 -6.79 -2.56
N ASN A 87 9.82 -6.45 -3.33
CA ASN A 87 10.93 -7.34 -3.67
C ASN A 87 12.01 -7.22 -2.58
N LEU A 88 12.04 -8.16 -1.64
CA LEU A 88 12.95 -8.13 -0.50
C LEU A 88 14.38 -8.58 -0.85
N LYS A 89 14.62 -9.11 -2.06
CA LYS A 89 15.97 -9.35 -2.60
C LYS A 89 16.72 -8.03 -2.83
N GLU A 90 15.98 -6.96 -3.11
CA GLU A 90 16.55 -5.64 -3.30
C GLU A 90 16.82 -4.95 -1.95
N PRO A 91 18.10 -4.66 -1.60
CA PRO A 91 18.43 -4.03 -0.31
C PRO A 91 17.73 -2.69 -0.08
N ILE A 92 17.46 -1.95 -1.15
CA ILE A 92 16.76 -0.67 -1.08
C ILE A 92 15.31 -0.83 -0.60
N THR A 93 14.66 -1.97 -0.91
CA THR A 93 13.31 -2.27 -0.44
C THR A 93 13.27 -2.42 1.08
N LYS A 94 14.23 -3.15 1.67
CA LYS A 94 14.34 -3.27 3.14
C LYS A 94 14.61 -1.90 3.78
N SER A 95 15.46 -1.08 3.17
CA SER A 95 15.71 0.29 3.62
C SER A 95 14.43 1.16 3.57
N PHE A 96 13.65 1.05 2.49
CA PHE A 96 12.35 1.73 2.37
C PHE A 96 11.39 1.30 3.48
N ILE A 97 11.22 -0.02 3.71
CA ILE A 97 10.33 -0.59 4.73
C ILE A 97 10.73 -0.11 6.13
N TYR A 98 12.04 -0.12 6.43
CA TYR A 98 12.57 0.38 7.69
C TYR A 98 12.23 1.88 7.89
N ASN A 99 12.42 2.69 6.86
CA ASN A 99 12.11 4.12 6.94
C ASN A 99 10.60 4.39 7.01
N LEU A 100 9.77 3.61 6.32
CA LEU A 100 8.32 3.70 6.47
C LEU A 100 7.89 3.43 7.93
N ARG A 101 8.45 2.41 8.56
CA ARG A 101 8.23 2.13 10.00
C ARG A 101 8.72 3.29 10.89
N ARG A 102 9.87 3.89 10.56
CA ARG A 102 10.42 5.04 11.32
C ARG A 102 9.51 6.26 11.30
N TYR A 103 8.78 6.50 10.23
CA TYR A 103 7.83 7.62 10.19
C TYR A 103 6.82 7.54 11.33
N TYR A 104 6.39 6.34 11.70
CA TYR A 104 5.45 6.11 12.81
C TYR A 104 6.14 5.94 14.17
N THR A 105 7.30 5.27 14.24
CA THR A 105 7.97 5.01 15.54
C THR A 105 8.80 6.18 16.06
N LYS A 106 9.06 7.17 15.23
CA LYS A 106 9.84 8.37 15.56
C LYS A 106 9.05 9.66 15.33
N ASP A 107 7.73 9.53 15.22
CA ASP A 107 6.80 10.65 15.07
C ASP A 107 7.11 11.57 13.87
N LEU A 108 7.86 11.09 12.88
CA LEU A 108 8.26 11.87 11.71
C LEU A 108 7.06 12.25 10.84
N LEU A 109 6.00 11.44 10.86
CA LEU A 109 4.78 11.70 10.11
C LEU A 109 4.11 13.03 10.51
N TYR A 110 4.32 13.52 11.75
CA TYR A 110 3.74 14.78 12.20
C TYR A 110 4.39 16.02 11.58
N ASN A 111 5.50 15.85 10.87
CA ASN A 111 6.10 16.91 10.04
C ASN A 111 5.49 16.95 8.65
N GLU A 112 4.64 15.98 8.30
CA GLU A 112 3.98 15.88 7.01
C GLU A 112 2.60 16.53 7.03
N LYS A 113 2.08 16.87 5.84
CA LYS A 113 0.78 17.52 5.70
C LYS A 113 -0.40 16.63 6.09
N GLU A 114 -0.29 15.34 5.84
CA GLU A 114 -1.31 14.33 6.13
C GLU A 114 -0.65 13.08 6.73
N TRP A 115 -1.38 12.32 7.57
CA TRP A 115 -0.81 11.22 8.38
C TRP A 115 -1.41 9.85 8.07
N HIS A 116 -2.28 9.75 7.06
CA HIS A 116 -2.80 8.45 6.63
C HIS A 116 -1.75 7.67 5.82
N ASP A 117 -1.94 6.36 5.76
CA ASP A 117 -0.96 5.41 5.21
C ASP A 117 -0.54 5.71 3.77
N SER A 118 -1.47 6.08 2.89
CA SER A 118 -1.18 6.34 1.48
C SER A 118 -0.30 7.59 1.29
N TYR A 119 -0.59 8.68 2.01
CA TYR A 119 0.22 9.90 1.93
C TYR A 119 1.62 9.68 2.50
N VAL A 120 1.72 9.10 3.69
CA VAL A 120 3.02 8.82 4.32
C VAL A 120 3.83 7.84 3.48
N TRP A 121 3.18 6.83 2.88
CA TRP A 121 3.84 5.88 1.99
C TRP A 121 4.44 6.58 0.76
N ASP A 122 3.69 7.49 0.12
CA ASP A 122 4.18 8.29 -1.01
C ASP A 122 5.36 9.19 -0.60
N CYS A 123 5.28 9.89 0.54
CA CYS A 123 6.39 10.70 1.05
C CYS A 123 7.67 9.87 1.24
N VAL A 124 7.55 8.66 1.78
CA VAL A 124 8.70 7.77 1.98
C VAL A 124 9.20 7.22 0.64
N ARG A 125 8.30 6.85 -0.29
CA ARG A 125 8.67 6.40 -1.64
C ARG A 125 9.46 7.48 -2.37
N ASP A 126 8.94 8.67 -2.44
CA ASP A 126 9.56 9.77 -3.18
C ASP A 126 10.93 10.15 -2.61
N LYS A 127 11.09 10.00 -1.30
CA LYS A 127 12.36 10.30 -0.62
C LYS A 127 13.41 9.20 -0.76
N TYR A 128 13.01 7.92 -0.68
CA TYR A 128 13.95 6.80 -0.57
C TYR A 128 14.04 5.93 -1.82
N LEU A 129 13.08 6.02 -2.74
CA LEU A 129 13.07 5.26 -3.99
C LEU A 129 13.20 6.16 -5.23
N HIS A 130 13.60 7.42 -5.07
CA HIS A 130 13.84 8.31 -6.20
C HIS A 130 14.88 7.71 -7.15
N GLY A 131 14.55 7.58 -8.45
CA GLY A 131 15.42 6.96 -9.45
C GLY A 131 15.52 5.42 -9.40
N ILE A 132 14.84 4.76 -8.46
CA ILE A 132 14.79 3.30 -8.36
C ILE A 132 13.65 2.75 -9.23
N GLN A 133 13.92 1.65 -9.92
CA GLN A 133 12.91 0.99 -10.75
C GLN A 133 11.76 0.47 -9.88
N THR A 134 10.56 0.93 -10.22
CA THR A 134 9.30 0.51 -9.58
C THR A 134 8.30 0.08 -10.65
N HIS A 135 7.28 -0.68 -10.27
CA HIS A 135 6.27 -1.18 -11.18
C HIS A 135 4.88 -0.61 -10.84
N ASN A 136 4.31 0.18 -11.76
CA ASN A 136 2.94 0.68 -11.60
C ASN A 136 1.94 -0.34 -12.15
N LEU A 137 1.10 -0.89 -11.29
CA LEU A 137 0.07 -1.88 -11.64
C LEU A 137 -1.11 -1.28 -12.42
N ALA A 138 -1.21 0.04 -12.52
CA ALA A 138 -2.27 0.73 -13.25
C ALA A 138 -1.69 1.84 -14.16
N PRO A 139 -0.94 1.48 -15.21
CA PRO A 139 -0.18 2.44 -16.02
C PRO A 139 -1.05 3.37 -16.87
N ARG A 140 -2.36 3.19 -16.94
CA ARG A 140 -3.27 3.92 -17.83
C ARG A 140 -4.54 4.38 -17.12
N ILE A 141 -4.37 5.13 -16.02
CA ILE A 141 -5.51 5.75 -15.34
C ILE A 141 -5.56 7.23 -15.72
N ASP A 142 -6.54 7.58 -16.54
CA ASP A 142 -6.74 8.96 -17.01
C ASP A 142 -7.64 9.78 -16.07
N LYS A 143 -8.25 9.16 -15.06
CA LYS A 143 -9.23 9.83 -14.19
C LYS A 143 -9.03 9.46 -12.72
N VAL A 144 -9.27 10.44 -11.85
CA VAL A 144 -9.42 10.23 -10.41
C VAL A 144 -10.62 9.33 -10.16
N GLY A 145 -10.41 8.22 -9.50
CA GLY A 145 -11.46 7.24 -9.19
C GLY A 145 -10.89 5.96 -8.59
N ASN A 146 -11.68 4.91 -8.60
CA ASN A 146 -11.20 3.59 -8.22
C ASN A 146 -10.32 3.00 -9.34
N PRO A 147 -9.01 2.87 -9.15
CA PRO A 147 -8.10 2.39 -10.19
C PRO A 147 -8.21 0.88 -10.42
N TRP A 148 -8.80 0.15 -9.48
CA TRP A 148 -8.79 -1.30 -9.41
C TRP A 148 -9.25 -2.00 -10.70
N PRO A 149 -10.35 -1.60 -11.35
CA PRO A 149 -10.81 -2.25 -12.58
C PRO A 149 -9.81 -2.18 -13.75
N ASN A 150 -8.87 -1.23 -13.69
CA ASN A 150 -7.86 -1.02 -14.74
C ASN A 150 -6.52 -1.68 -14.41
N THR A 151 -6.45 -2.46 -13.33
CA THR A 151 -5.26 -3.21 -12.92
C THR A 151 -5.36 -4.66 -13.38
N PHE A 152 -4.20 -5.30 -13.56
CA PHE A 152 -4.13 -6.74 -13.75
C PHE A 152 -4.85 -7.52 -12.63
N MET A 153 -4.81 -6.99 -11.42
CA MET A 153 -5.43 -7.62 -10.25
C MET A 153 -6.94 -7.79 -10.38
N SER A 154 -7.64 -6.95 -11.16
CA SER A 154 -9.09 -7.07 -11.33
C SER A 154 -9.54 -8.39 -11.97
N GLU A 155 -8.66 -9.08 -12.68
CA GLU A 155 -8.91 -10.41 -13.22
C GLU A 155 -8.92 -11.50 -12.15
N TYR A 156 -8.17 -11.30 -11.06
CA TYR A 156 -7.89 -12.28 -10.02
C TYR A 156 -8.64 -12.01 -8.72
N CYS A 157 -8.92 -10.77 -8.41
CA CYS A 157 -9.58 -10.40 -7.16
C CYS A 157 -10.40 -9.11 -7.30
N ASP A 158 -11.35 -8.95 -6.38
CA ASP A 158 -12.15 -7.76 -6.20
C ASP A 158 -11.69 -7.00 -4.96
N HIS A 159 -11.72 -5.67 -5.02
CA HIS A 159 -11.52 -4.82 -3.87
C HIS A 159 -12.87 -4.26 -3.43
N LEU A 160 -13.41 -4.80 -2.34
CA LEU A 160 -14.75 -4.49 -1.83
C LEU A 160 -14.77 -3.18 -1.05
N LYS A 161 -14.64 -2.03 -1.76
CA LYS A 161 -14.70 -0.72 -1.10
C LYS A 161 -16.14 -0.35 -0.72
N GLY A 162 -16.39 -0.23 0.57
CA GLY A 162 -17.53 0.49 1.17
C GLY A 162 -18.90 -0.16 0.95
N LYS A 163 -19.54 0.01 -0.20
CA LYS A 163 -20.96 -0.31 -0.44
C LYS A 163 -21.30 -1.78 -0.70
N THR A 164 -20.33 -2.65 -0.81
CA THR A 164 -20.53 -4.09 -1.12
C THR A 164 -20.41 -5.00 0.09
N ARG A 165 -20.21 -4.45 1.29
CA ARG A 165 -20.45 -5.19 2.53
C ARG A 165 -21.98 -5.32 2.71
N LYS A 166 -22.58 -6.23 1.99
CA LYS A 166 -23.84 -6.83 2.40
C LYS A 166 -23.47 -8.05 3.23
N ASP A 167 -23.94 -8.00 4.45
CA ASP A 167 -23.85 -9.04 5.48
C ASP A 167 -24.20 -10.42 4.93
#